data_4ba9d2dd1f922983189ac207a8e8c779
#
_entry.id   4ba9d2dd1f922983189ac207a8e8c779
#
_cell.length_a   1.000
_cell.length_b   1.000
_cell.length_c   1.000
_cell.angle_alpha   90.00
_cell.angle_beta   90.00
_cell.angle_gamma   90.00
#
_symmetry.space_group_name_H-M   'P 1'
#
loop_
_entity.id
_entity.type
_entity.pdbx_description
1 polymer ?
#
loop_
_entity_poly.entity_id
_entity_poly.type
_entity_poly.pdbx_seq_one_letter_code
_entity_poly.pdbx_strand_id
1 'polypeptide(L)'
;MDGSKGFEDVLTGEQKIRNFNINFGPQHPAAHGVLRLVLELDGEIVDRCDPHIGLLHRGTEKLMESRTYLQNLPYFDRLDYVAPMNQEHAWCLAIERLTGTEIPRRASLIRVLFSEIGRVLNHLLNVTTQAMDVGALTPPLWGFEEREKLMIFYERACGARLHAAYFRPGGVHQDLTKELLADIDSWAVEFPKVLADIDALLTENRIFKQRNVDIGVVSEDDIQKYGFSGVMVRGSGLAWDLRRAQPYECYNEFDFEVPVGNNGDCYDRYLVRMEEMRQSVAIIRQAIEKLNFEDGPVLAQGKLCPPRRVEMKQSMEALIHHFKLYTEGFHVPEGEVYASVEAPKGEFGVYLVSDGTNKPYRVKIRAPGYLHLQAMDHMASGHQLADVAAIIGTMDVVFGEIDR
;
A
#
# COMPACT_ATOMS: atom_id res chain seq x y z
N MET A 1 48.55 -36.81 -10.21
CA MET A 1 48.18 -35.45 -9.76
C MET A 1 49.08 -34.49 -10.54
N ASP A 2 48.52 -33.86 -11.52
CA ASP A 2 49.30 -33.07 -12.48
C ASP A 2 49.40 -31.63 -11.91
N GLY A 3 50.63 -31.32 -11.42
CA GLY A 3 50.94 -30.01 -10.76
C GLY A 3 51.26 -28.89 -11.78
N SER A 4 51.03 -29.09 -13.05
CA SER A 4 51.40 -28.13 -14.10
C SER A 4 50.32 -27.08 -14.40
N LYS A 5 49.06 -27.38 -14.11
CA LYS A 5 47.95 -26.44 -14.39
C LYS A 5 47.85 -25.24 -13.46
N GLY A 6 48.44 -25.30 -12.27
CA GLY A 6 48.39 -24.19 -11.31
C GLY A 6 49.44 -23.08 -11.54
N PHE A 7 50.45 -23.33 -12.37
CA PHE A 7 51.52 -22.36 -12.61
C PHE A 7 51.31 -21.52 -13.88
N GLU A 8 50.57 -22.02 -14.86
CA GLU A 8 50.22 -21.27 -16.08
C GLU A 8 49.16 -20.18 -15.79
N ASP A 9 48.22 -20.45 -14.90
CA ASP A 9 47.18 -19.45 -14.52
C ASP A 9 47.77 -18.23 -13.75
N VAL A 10 48.92 -18.38 -13.11
CA VAL A 10 49.62 -17.28 -12.40
C VAL A 10 50.39 -16.38 -13.36
N LEU A 11 50.78 -16.90 -14.53
CA LEU A 11 51.56 -16.14 -15.51
C LEU A 11 50.73 -15.39 -16.55
N THR A 12 49.45 -15.73 -16.71
CA THR A 12 48.56 -15.07 -17.69
C THR A 12 47.78 -13.89 -17.13
N GLY A 13 47.83 -13.64 -15.85
CA GLY A 13 47.12 -12.50 -15.21
C GLY A 13 45.59 -12.58 -15.25
N GLU A 14 45.03 -13.64 -15.82
CA GLU A 14 43.60 -13.93 -15.74
C GLU A 14 43.26 -14.64 -14.42
N GLN A 15 43.27 -13.90 -13.34
CA GLN A 15 42.50 -14.32 -12.16
C GLN A 15 41.02 -14.32 -12.61
N LYS A 16 40.44 -15.47 -12.87
CA LYS A 16 39.00 -15.61 -12.89
C LYS A 16 38.51 -15.17 -11.54
N ILE A 17 37.95 -13.94 -11.47
CA ILE A 17 37.23 -13.44 -10.30
C ILE A 17 36.14 -14.48 -10.06
N ARG A 18 36.21 -15.16 -8.92
CA ARG A 18 35.13 -16.06 -8.53
C ARG A 18 33.97 -15.20 -8.05
N ASN A 19 32.85 -15.26 -8.78
CA ASN A 19 31.59 -14.72 -8.27
C ASN A 19 31.37 -15.32 -6.90
N PHE A 20 31.01 -14.51 -5.93
CA PHE A 20 30.68 -15.02 -4.61
C PHE A 20 29.26 -14.64 -4.24
N ASN A 21 28.62 -15.55 -3.51
CA ASN A 21 27.24 -15.38 -3.09
C ASN A 21 27.20 -14.78 -1.70
N ILE A 22 26.39 -13.74 -1.51
CA ILE A 22 26.07 -13.18 -0.20
C ILE A 22 24.58 -13.22 0.09
N ASN A 23 24.21 -13.30 1.36
CA ASN A 23 22.85 -13.10 1.80
C ASN A 23 22.67 -11.66 2.25
N PHE A 24 21.78 -10.94 1.60
CA PHE A 24 21.32 -9.63 2.02
C PHE A 24 19.99 -9.81 2.77
N GLY A 25 20.00 -9.64 4.07
CA GLY A 25 18.86 -9.97 4.94
C GLY A 25 18.77 -11.47 5.31
N PRO A 26 17.77 -11.86 6.14
CA PRO A 26 16.70 -11.02 6.68
C PRO A 26 17.12 -10.01 7.75
N GLN A 27 18.24 -10.21 8.44
CA GLN A 27 18.76 -9.23 9.39
C GLN A 27 19.60 -8.18 8.67
N HIS A 28 18.91 -7.21 8.09
CA HIS A 28 19.48 -6.02 7.46
C HIS A 28 18.46 -4.89 7.54
N PRO A 29 18.84 -3.63 7.85
CA PRO A 29 17.90 -2.52 7.95
C PRO A 29 17.02 -2.34 6.71
N ALA A 30 17.60 -2.44 5.51
CA ALA A 30 16.88 -2.30 4.25
C ALA A 30 16.11 -3.55 3.81
N ALA A 31 16.19 -4.67 4.52
CA ALA A 31 15.48 -5.92 4.21
C ALA A 31 14.14 -6.06 4.96
N HIS A 32 13.68 -5.02 5.65
CA HIS A 32 12.42 -4.99 6.41
C HIS A 32 12.28 -6.13 7.45
N GLY A 33 13.38 -6.79 7.83
CA GLY A 33 13.44 -7.87 8.81
C GLY A 33 13.02 -9.27 8.29
N VAL A 34 12.49 -9.38 7.08
CA VAL A 34 11.90 -10.62 6.54
C VAL A 34 12.26 -10.92 5.09
N LEU A 35 12.93 -10.03 4.38
CA LEU A 35 13.43 -10.29 3.03
C LEU A 35 14.81 -10.93 3.10
N ARG A 36 14.98 -12.02 2.40
CA ARG A 36 16.28 -12.61 2.12
C ARG A 36 16.57 -12.51 0.63
N LEU A 37 17.62 -11.78 0.25
CA LEU A 37 18.13 -11.79 -1.11
C LEU A 37 19.40 -12.63 -1.16
N VAL A 38 19.48 -13.54 -2.11
CA VAL A 38 20.72 -14.21 -2.47
C VAL A 38 21.31 -13.47 -3.65
N LEU A 39 22.43 -12.79 -3.42
CA LEU A 39 23.12 -11.98 -4.41
C LEU A 39 24.34 -12.71 -4.92
N GLU A 40 24.51 -12.81 -6.22
CA GLU A 40 25.75 -13.20 -6.90
C GLU A 40 26.47 -11.93 -7.31
N LEU A 41 27.71 -11.76 -6.87
CA LEU A 41 28.50 -10.56 -7.07
C LEU A 41 29.76 -10.84 -7.88
N ASP A 42 30.03 -9.98 -8.85
CA ASP A 42 31.36 -9.82 -9.47
C ASP A 42 32.03 -8.56 -8.89
N GLY A 43 32.89 -8.75 -7.88
CA GLY A 43 33.38 -7.67 -7.04
C GLY A 43 32.25 -7.02 -6.22
N GLU A 44 31.91 -5.77 -6.52
CA GLU A 44 30.78 -5.04 -5.90
C GLU A 44 29.55 -4.92 -6.81
N ILE A 45 29.66 -5.42 -8.03
CA ILE A 45 28.56 -5.38 -9.00
C ILE A 45 27.67 -6.60 -8.82
N VAL A 46 26.38 -6.40 -8.83
CA VAL A 46 25.37 -7.45 -8.78
C VAL A 46 25.22 -8.08 -10.16
N ASP A 47 25.54 -9.36 -10.26
CA ASP A 47 25.32 -10.17 -11.46
C ASP A 47 23.90 -10.77 -11.45
N ARG A 48 23.48 -11.29 -10.28
CA ARG A 48 22.16 -11.88 -10.09
C ARG A 48 21.61 -11.61 -8.70
N CYS A 49 20.29 -11.42 -8.64
CA CYS A 49 19.56 -11.20 -7.40
C CYS A 49 18.33 -12.12 -7.31
N ASP A 50 18.35 -13.05 -6.37
CA ASP A 50 17.26 -14.02 -6.15
C ASP A 50 16.49 -13.70 -4.85
N PRO A 51 15.26 -13.17 -4.91
CA PRO A 51 14.46 -12.82 -3.73
C PRO A 51 13.78 -14.06 -3.15
N HIS A 52 14.07 -14.34 -1.88
CA HIS A 52 13.40 -15.37 -1.08
C HIS A 52 12.40 -14.74 -0.13
N ILE A 53 11.13 -15.04 -0.33
CA ILE A 53 10.00 -14.57 0.48
C ILE A 53 9.37 -15.71 1.27
N GLY A 54 8.39 -15.40 2.12
CA GLY A 54 7.63 -16.39 2.88
C GLY A 54 7.92 -16.36 4.38
N LEU A 55 8.89 -15.59 4.86
CA LEU A 55 9.21 -15.51 6.30
C LEU A 55 8.08 -14.87 7.12
N LEU A 56 7.16 -14.13 6.47
CA LEU A 56 5.96 -13.57 7.08
C LEU A 56 4.67 -14.22 6.53
N HIS A 57 4.76 -15.42 5.96
CA HIS A 57 3.57 -16.14 5.48
C HIS A 57 2.72 -16.61 6.64
N ARG A 58 1.46 -16.17 6.69
CA ARG A 58 0.51 -16.44 7.77
C ARG A 58 -0.69 -17.26 7.32
N GLY A 59 -0.73 -17.68 6.05
CA GLY A 59 -1.83 -18.42 5.46
C GLY A 59 -3.16 -17.63 5.41
N THR A 60 -3.09 -16.31 5.28
CA THR A 60 -4.23 -15.40 5.38
C THR A 60 -5.36 -15.78 4.42
N GLU A 61 -5.06 -16.03 3.14
CA GLU A 61 -6.07 -16.42 2.15
C GLU A 61 -6.82 -17.69 2.58
N LYS A 62 -6.12 -18.67 3.12
CA LYS A 62 -6.74 -19.93 3.59
C LYS A 62 -7.53 -19.76 4.88
N LEU A 63 -7.06 -18.96 5.80
CA LEU A 63 -7.76 -18.67 7.04
C LEU A 63 -9.10 -17.96 6.78
N MET A 64 -9.13 -17.06 5.78
CA MET A 64 -10.34 -16.33 5.40
C MET A 64 -11.48 -17.27 4.94
N GLU A 65 -11.17 -18.39 4.31
CA GLU A 65 -12.18 -19.38 3.88
C GLU A 65 -12.93 -20.02 5.07
N SER A 66 -12.37 -19.97 6.27
CA SER A 66 -12.97 -20.53 7.48
C SER A 66 -13.75 -19.51 8.33
N ARG A 67 -13.66 -18.22 8.01
CA ARG A 67 -14.22 -17.12 8.79
C ARG A 67 -15.36 -16.45 8.04
N THR A 68 -16.27 -15.80 8.78
CA THR A 68 -17.32 -15.00 8.16
C THR A 68 -16.76 -13.76 7.45
N TYR A 69 -17.51 -13.18 6.50
CA TYR A 69 -17.08 -12.00 5.76
C TYR A 69 -16.70 -10.83 6.68
N LEU A 70 -17.42 -10.61 7.77
CA LEU A 70 -17.11 -9.57 8.74
C LEU A 70 -15.85 -9.86 9.56
N GLN A 71 -15.63 -11.13 9.92
CA GLN A 71 -14.44 -11.55 10.67
C GLN A 71 -13.17 -11.51 9.82
N ASN A 72 -13.29 -11.47 8.50
CA ASN A 72 -12.16 -11.38 7.59
C ASN A 72 -11.59 -9.97 7.49
N LEU A 73 -12.33 -8.95 7.83
CA LEU A 73 -11.88 -7.55 7.72
C LEU A 73 -10.55 -7.27 8.43
N PRO A 74 -10.32 -7.70 9.69
CA PRO A 74 -9.05 -7.47 10.37
C PRO A 74 -7.83 -8.12 9.70
N TYR A 75 -8.00 -9.12 8.86
CA TYR A 75 -6.88 -9.67 8.10
C TYR A 75 -6.34 -8.67 7.08
N PHE A 76 -7.23 -7.88 6.46
CA PHE A 76 -6.84 -6.87 5.49
C PHE A 76 -6.00 -5.76 6.11
N ASP A 77 -6.31 -5.33 7.33
CA ASP A 77 -5.49 -4.34 8.06
C ASP A 77 -4.03 -4.77 8.22
N ARG A 78 -3.78 -6.06 8.27
CA ARG A 78 -2.47 -6.66 8.51
C ARG A 78 -1.73 -7.08 7.24
N LEU A 79 -2.30 -6.84 6.08
CA LEU A 79 -1.64 -7.07 4.80
C LEU A 79 -0.67 -5.92 4.52
N ASP A 80 -1.15 -4.76 4.16
CA ASP A 80 -0.34 -3.55 4.14
C ASP A 80 -0.61 -2.73 5.40
N TYR A 81 0.16 -3.01 6.45
CA TYR A 81 -0.02 -2.35 7.74
C TYR A 81 0.42 -0.88 7.76
N VAL A 82 0.96 -0.37 6.65
CA VAL A 82 1.30 1.07 6.53
C VAL A 82 0.10 1.89 6.07
N ALA A 83 -0.78 1.31 5.25
CA ALA A 83 -2.02 1.94 4.78
C ALA A 83 -3.22 0.96 4.93
N PRO A 84 -3.60 0.58 6.16
CA PRO A 84 -4.57 -0.49 6.40
C PRO A 84 -5.96 -0.19 5.82
N MET A 85 -6.45 1.03 5.91
CA MET A 85 -7.80 1.38 5.44
C MET A 85 -7.95 1.24 3.92
N ASN A 86 -6.87 1.39 3.13
CA ASN A 86 -6.91 1.13 1.70
C ASN A 86 -7.13 -0.36 1.41
N GLN A 87 -6.64 -1.24 2.27
CA GLN A 87 -6.81 -2.69 2.15
C GLN A 87 -8.25 -3.11 2.52
N GLU A 88 -8.78 -2.56 3.63
CA GLU A 88 -10.19 -2.74 4.02
C GLU A 88 -11.14 -2.31 2.90
N HIS A 89 -10.80 -1.24 2.20
CA HIS A 89 -11.59 -0.67 1.12
C HIS A 89 -11.85 -1.70 0.00
N ALA A 90 -10.81 -2.37 -0.50
CA ALA A 90 -10.96 -3.38 -1.55
C ALA A 90 -11.85 -4.55 -1.12
N TRP A 91 -11.75 -4.99 0.15
CA TRP A 91 -12.61 -6.03 0.70
C TRP A 91 -14.07 -5.61 0.77
N CYS A 92 -14.34 -4.40 1.27
CA CYS A 92 -15.69 -3.86 1.33
C CYS A 92 -16.32 -3.73 -0.07
N LEU A 93 -15.58 -3.18 -1.04
CA LEU A 93 -16.04 -3.07 -2.42
C LEU A 93 -16.36 -4.43 -3.06
N ALA A 94 -15.56 -5.47 -2.78
CA ALA A 94 -15.83 -6.81 -3.30
C ALA A 94 -17.15 -7.37 -2.79
N ILE A 95 -17.43 -7.23 -1.50
CA ILE A 95 -18.69 -7.68 -0.89
C ILE A 95 -19.88 -6.86 -1.42
N GLU A 96 -19.73 -5.56 -1.48
CA GLU A 96 -20.77 -4.63 -1.91
C GLU A 96 -21.17 -4.84 -3.36
N ARG A 97 -20.20 -5.12 -4.25
CA ARG A 97 -20.49 -5.50 -5.65
C ARG A 97 -21.25 -6.81 -5.77
N LEU A 98 -20.89 -7.85 -4.98
CA LEU A 98 -21.61 -9.13 -5.00
C LEU A 98 -23.02 -9.03 -4.43
N THR A 99 -23.21 -8.19 -3.42
CA THR A 99 -24.51 -8.02 -2.75
C THR A 99 -25.40 -6.96 -3.40
N GLY A 100 -24.84 -6.17 -4.35
CA GLY A 100 -25.54 -5.03 -4.94
C GLY A 100 -25.90 -3.94 -3.94
N THR A 101 -25.09 -3.77 -2.88
CA THR A 101 -25.36 -2.79 -1.82
C THR A 101 -24.87 -1.42 -2.22
N GLU A 102 -25.77 -0.45 -2.27
CA GLU A 102 -25.43 0.95 -2.47
C GLU A 102 -24.99 1.60 -1.14
N ILE A 103 -23.90 2.34 -1.20
CA ILE A 103 -23.30 2.98 -0.04
C ILE A 103 -23.83 4.41 0.09
N PRO A 104 -24.13 4.88 1.31
CA PRO A 104 -24.47 6.28 1.52
C PRO A 104 -23.33 7.22 1.09
N ARG A 105 -23.69 8.32 0.45
CA ARG A 105 -22.72 9.30 -0.08
C ARG A 105 -21.75 9.81 0.98
N ARG A 106 -22.26 10.10 2.19
CA ARG A 106 -21.42 10.53 3.32
C ARG A 106 -20.35 9.48 3.66
N ALA A 107 -20.71 8.19 3.67
CA ALA A 107 -19.75 7.12 3.90
C ALA A 107 -18.69 7.02 2.80
N SER A 108 -19.09 7.20 1.53
CA SER A 108 -18.17 7.23 0.39
C SER A 108 -17.14 8.37 0.50
N LEU A 109 -17.58 9.58 0.87
CA LEU A 109 -16.68 10.71 1.13
C LEU A 109 -15.69 10.44 2.28
N ILE A 110 -16.16 9.82 3.37
CA ILE A 110 -15.31 9.42 4.51
C ILE A 110 -14.27 8.38 4.08
N ARG A 111 -14.66 7.40 3.25
CA ARG A 111 -13.73 6.40 2.71
C ARG A 111 -12.64 7.04 1.85
N VAL A 112 -13.00 7.97 0.97
CA VAL A 112 -12.02 8.73 0.17
C VAL A 112 -11.08 9.52 1.08
N LEU A 113 -11.61 10.25 2.07
CA LEU A 113 -10.81 11.01 3.02
C LEU A 113 -9.73 10.15 3.68
N PHE A 114 -10.12 9.02 4.27
CA PHE A 114 -9.19 8.14 4.97
C PHE A 114 -8.29 7.32 4.04
N SER A 115 -8.71 7.02 2.83
CA SER A 115 -7.85 6.41 1.82
C SER A 115 -6.70 7.33 1.42
N GLU A 116 -6.97 8.63 1.28
CA GLU A 116 -5.93 9.61 0.97
C GLU A 116 -5.04 9.93 2.18
N ILE A 117 -5.57 9.95 3.40
CA ILE A 117 -4.75 10.00 4.62
C ILE A 117 -3.82 8.78 4.68
N GLY A 118 -4.32 7.58 4.36
CA GLY A 118 -3.52 6.36 4.24
C GLY A 118 -2.42 6.47 3.20
N ARG A 119 -2.68 7.13 2.07
CA ARG A 119 -1.67 7.39 1.03
C ARG A 119 -0.56 8.29 1.55
N VAL A 120 -0.89 9.38 2.24
CA VAL A 120 0.11 10.27 2.85
C VAL A 120 0.93 9.53 3.91
N LEU A 121 0.28 8.74 4.78
CA LEU A 121 0.94 7.90 5.79
C LEU A 121 1.99 6.98 5.16
N ASN A 122 1.63 6.34 4.04
CA ASN A 122 2.51 5.45 3.32
C ASN A 122 3.69 6.18 2.66
N HIS A 123 3.40 7.23 1.92
CA HIS A 123 4.44 7.95 1.17
C HIS A 123 5.42 8.66 2.09
N LEU A 124 4.97 9.19 3.23
CA LEU A 124 5.88 9.73 4.26
C LEU A 124 6.83 8.66 4.78
N LEU A 125 6.35 7.46 5.08
CA LEU A 125 7.22 6.37 5.50
C LEU A 125 8.19 6.00 4.39
N ASN A 126 7.68 5.76 3.18
CA ASN A 126 8.50 5.29 2.06
C ASN A 126 9.60 6.29 1.68
N VAL A 127 9.25 7.56 1.43
CA VAL A 127 10.19 8.61 1.03
C VAL A 127 11.27 8.81 2.09
N THR A 128 10.88 8.84 3.35
CA THR A 128 11.84 9.12 4.44
C THR A 128 12.73 7.91 4.76
N THR A 129 12.22 6.69 4.68
CA THR A 129 13.05 5.48 4.86
C THR A 129 13.96 5.22 3.66
N GLN A 130 13.52 5.48 2.43
CA GLN A 130 14.38 5.46 1.25
C GLN A 130 15.53 6.47 1.39
N ALA A 131 15.26 7.67 1.89
CA ALA A 131 16.29 8.65 2.18
C ALA A 131 17.30 8.14 3.25
N MET A 132 16.80 7.44 4.27
CA MET A 132 17.64 6.80 5.30
C MET A 132 18.53 5.71 4.69
N ASP A 133 18.02 4.89 3.77
CA ASP A 133 18.77 3.82 3.11
C ASP A 133 19.95 4.36 2.28
N VAL A 134 19.82 5.58 1.77
CA VAL A 134 20.94 6.28 1.08
C VAL A 134 21.75 7.20 2.00
N GLY A 135 21.50 7.19 3.33
CA GLY A 135 22.31 7.82 4.37
C GLY A 135 21.74 9.08 5.00
N ALA A 136 20.54 9.56 4.62
CA ALA A 136 19.90 10.73 5.21
C ALA A 136 19.06 10.35 6.44
N LEU A 137 19.59 10.52 7.66
CA LEU A 137 18.94 10.08 8.91
C LEU A 137 17.90 11.07 9.46
N THR A 138 17.87 12.32 9.04
CA THR A 138 16.94 13.35 9.54
C THR A 138 15.54 13.23 8.98
N PRO A 139 15.30 12.96 7.68
CA PRO A 139 13.95 12.87 7.11
C PRO A 139 13.01 11.89 7.81
N PRO A 140 13.45 10.69 8.25
CA PRO A 140 12.57 9.78 9.00
C PRO A 140 12.03 10.40 10.30
N LEU A 141 12.82 11.19 11.01
CA LEU A 141 12.36 11.82 12.25
C LEU A 141 11.21 12.81 11.98
N TRP A 142 11.35 13.64 10.95
CA TRP A 142 10.30 14.59 10.54
C TRP A 142 9.07 13.87 9.99
N GLY A 143 9.27 12.88 9.12
CA GLY A 143 8.17 12.11 8.54
C GLY A 143 7.38 11.35 9.60
N PHE A 144 8.03 10.78 10.60
CA PHE A 144 7.34 10.05 11.67
C PHE A 144 6.60 10.97 12.64
N GLU A 145 7.06 12.21 12.85
CA GLU A 145 6.30 13.22 13.59
C GLU A 145 4.97 13.52 12.90
N GLU A 146 4.97 13.73 11.59
CA GLU A 146 3.74 13.95 10.83
C GLU A 146 2.84 12.71 10.79
N ARG A 147 3.43 11.53 10.64
CA ARG A 147 2.68 10.26 10.70
C ARG A 147 1.99 10.09 12.04
N GLU A 148 2.61 10.48 13.13
CA GLU A 148 1.97 10.43 14.47
C GLU A 148 0.70 11.27 14.52
N LYS A 149 0.69 12.47 13.95
CA LYS A 149 -0.51 13.32 13.87
C LYS A 149 -1.65 12.63 13.10
N LEU A 150 -1.33 11.99 11.98
CA LEU A 150 -2.30 11.24 11.18
C LEU A 150 -2.83 9.98 11.90
N MET A 151 -1.98 9.28 12.65
CA MET A 151 -2.41 8.13 13.46
C MET A 151 -3.34 8.52 14.60
N ILE A 152 -3.21 9.74 15.14
CA ILE A 152 -4.18 10.30 16.11
C ILE A 152 -5.56 10.49 15.47
N PHE A 153 -5.61 10.90 14.18
CA PHE A 153 -6.90 10.98 13.47
C PHE A 153 -7.55 9.60 13.30
N TYR A 154 -6.76 8.56 13.01
CA TYR A 154 -7.23 7.17 12.99
C TYR A 154 -7.82 6.77 14.35
N GLU A 155 -7.07 7.02 15.44
CA GLU A 155 -7.52 6.70 16.79
C GLU A 155 -8.83 7.40 17.16
N ARG A 156 -8.98 8.66 16.81
CA ARG A 156 -10.22 9.43 17.04
C ARG A 156 -11.39 8.95 16.20
N ALA A 157 -11.13 8.42 15.00
CA ALA A 157 -12.18 7.90 14.11
C ALA A 157 -12.63 6.48 14.50
N CYS A 158 -11.72 5.61 14.93
CA CYS A 158 -12.02 4.18 15.11
C CYS A 158 -11.59 3.59 16.46
N GLY A 159 -10.80 4.31 17.26
CA GLY A 159 -10.26 3.82 18.54
C GLY A 159 -8.92 3.10 18.42
N ALA A 160 -8.38 2.92 17.20
CA ALA A 160 -7.10 2.28 16.95
C ALA A 160 -6.18 3.19 16.12
N ARG A 161 -4.90 3.22 16.47
CA ARG A 161 -3.90 4.06 15.78
C ARG A 161 -3.49 3.51 14.42
N LEU A 162 -3.60 2.20 14.19
CA LEU A 162 -3.09 1.54 13.01
C LEU A 162 -4.12 0.57 12.41
N HIS A 163 -4.35 -0.59 13.01
CA HIS A 163 -5.30 -1.60 12.52
C HIS A 163 -6.74 -1.20 12.90
N ALA A 164 -7.37 -0.46 12.03
CA ALA A 164 -8.58 0.30 12.34
C ALA A 164 -9.86 -0.53 12.26
N ALA A 165 -9.96 -1.45 11.30
CA ALA A 165 -11.21 -2.15 10.95
C ALA A 165 -12.40 -1.17 10.87
N TYR A 166 -12.15 0.00 10.25
CA TYR A 166 -13.09 1.13 10.25
C TYR A 166 -14.06 1.09 9.08
N PHE A 167 -13.57 0.74 7.89
CA PHE A 167 -14.45 0.50 6.75
C PHE A 167 -15.20 -0.81 6.97
N ARG A 168 -16.49 -0.79 6.67
CA ARG A 168 -17.37 -1.94 6.84
C ARG A 168 -18.16 -2.14 5.57
N PRO A 169 -18.52 -3.38 5.22
CA PRO A 169 -19.47 -3.60 4.13
C PRO A 169 -20.74 -2.78 4.35
N GLY A 170 -21.07 -1.91 3.39
CA GLY A 170 -22.18 -0.97 3.47
C GLY A 170 -21.84 0.41 4.04
N GLY A 171 -20.57 0.74 4.32
CA GLY A 171 -20.18 2.08 4.75
C GLY A 171 -18.98 2.12 5.69
N VAL A 172 -19.07 2.86 6.79
CA VAL A 172 -18.05 3.00 7.83
C VAL A 172 -18.64 2.75 9.22
N HIS A 173 -17.78 2.34 10.16
CA HIS A 173 -18.22 1.92 11.49
C HIS A 173 -18.96 3.01 12.27
N GLN A 174 -18.48 4.25 12.21
CA GLN A 174 -19.08 5.40 12.89
C GLN A 174 -18.78 6.70 12.13
N ASP A 175 -19.59 7.71 12.36
CA ASP A 175 -19.45 9.03 11.75
C ASP A 175 -18.30 9.82 12.40
N LEU A 176 -17.83 10.82 11.68
CA LEU A 176 -16.78 11.74 12.13
C LEU A 176 -17.36 12.90 12.89
N THR A 177 -16.66 13.34 13.93
CA THR A 177 -17.02 14.56 14.67
C THR A 177 -16.57 15.81 13.90
N LYS A 178 -17.27 16.92 14.11
CA LYS A 178 -16.91 18.19 13.48
C LYS A 178 -15.53 18.68 13.93
N GLU A 179 -15.18 18.42 15.18
CA GLU A 179 -13.86 18.75 15.74
C GLU A 179 -12.74 17.97 15.02
N LEU A 180 -12.97 16.68 14.73
CA LEU A 180 -12.00 15.88 14.00
C LEU A 180 -11.80 16.39 12.57
N LEU A 181 -12.89 16.73 11.87
CA LEU A 181 -12.80 17.31 10.52
C LEU A 181 -12.04 18.65 10.51
N ALA A 182 -12.27 19.51 11.51
CA ALA A 182 -11.56 20.78 11.66
C ALA A 182 -10.06 20.58 11.93
N ASP A 183 -9.70 19.59 12.74
CA ASP A 183 -8.29 19.29 13.04
C ASP A 183 -7.57 18.69 11.82
N ILE A 184 -8.24 17.83 11.03
CA ILE A 184 -7.70 17.31 9.77
C ILE A 184 -7.49 18.45 8.76
N ASP A 185 -8.43 19.39 8.65
CA ASP A 185 -8.29 20.55 7.75
C ASP A 185 -7.10 21.44 8.19
N SER A 186 -6.99 21.71 9.49
CA SER A 186 -5.85 22.47 10.03
C SER A 186 -4.50 21.81 9.71
N TRP A 187 -4.43 20.49 9.88
CA TRP A 187 -3.26 19.71 9.49
C TRP A 187 -2.99 19.80 7.98
N ALA A 188 -4.01 19.69 7.14
CA ALA A 188 -3.89 19.75 5.68
C ALA A 188 -3.39 21.12 5.18
N VAL A 189 -3.62 22.19 5.95
CA VAL A 189 -3.09 23.55 5.66
C VAL A 189 -1.61 23.67 6.06
N GLU A 190 -1.18 23.00 7.13
CA GLU A 190 0.19 23.08 7.66
C GLU A 190 1.16 22.11 6.96
N PHE A 191 0.71 20.91 6.64
CA PHE A 191 1.53 19.83 6.09
C PHE A 191 2.34 20.19 4.83
N PRO A 192 1.85 21.00 3.88
CA PRO A 192 2.64 21.45 2.73
C PRO A 192 3.95 22.12 3.08
N LYS A 193 4.07 22.75 4.27
CA LYS A 193 5.31 23.39 4.73
C LYS A 193 6.34 22.34 5.10
N VAL A 194 5.91 21.29 5.83
CA VAL A 194 6.78 20.16 6.19
C VAL A 194 7.24 19.42 4.93
N LEU A 195 6.33 19.24 3.98
CA LEU A 195 6.67 18.62 2.71
C LEU A 195 7.70 19.45 1.92
N ALA A 196 7.59 20.78 1.96
CA ALA A 196 8.57 21.68 1.34
C ALA A 196 9.94 21.60 2.04
N ASP A 197 9.98 21.42 3.36
CA ASP A 197 11.24 21.25 4.10
C ASP A 197 11.93 19.92 3.73
N ILE A 198 11.18 18.84 3.57
CA ILE A 198 11.70 17.54 3.08
C ILE A 198 12.20 17.68 1.64
N ASP A 199 11.43 18.36 0.79
CA ASP A 199 11.77 18.63 -0.61
C ASP A 199 13.08 19.40 -0.72
N ALA A 200 13.22 20.49 0.03
CA ALA A 200 14.43 21.31 0.07
C ALA A 200 15.68 20.53 0.57
N LEU A 201 15.48 19.56 1.45
CA LEU A 201 16.58 18.73 1.98
C LEU A 201 17.04 17.67 0.99
N LEU A 202 16.12 17.06 0.24
CA LEU A 202 16.38 15.83 -0.55
C LEU A 202 16.48 16.10 -2.05
N THR A 203 15.53 16.86 -2.63
CA THR A 203 15.33 16.91 -4.08
C THR A 203 16.57 17.45 -4.81
N GLU A 204 17.16 18.54 -4.34
CA GLU A 204 18.37 19.12 -4.96
C GLU A 204 19.67 18.63 -4.32
N ASN A 205 19.59 17.69 -3.38
CA ASN A 205 20.76 17.16 -2.71
C ASN A 205 21.59 16.31 -3.69
N ARG A 206 22.86 16.69 -3.89
CA ARG A 206 23.78 16.03 -4.81
C ARG A 206 23.95 14.54 -4.49
N ILE A 207 24.07 14.19 -3.21
CA ILE A 207 24.29 12.80 -2.78
C ILE A 207 23.04 11.99 -3.07
N PHE A 208 21.85 12.53 -2.72
CA PHE A 208 20.58 11.87 -2.96
C PHE A 208 20.35 11.63 -4.46
N LYS A 209 20.61 12.65 -5.32
CA LYS A 209 20.53 12.51 -6.78
C LYS A 209 21.46 11.42 -7.30
N GLN A 210 22.74 11.43 -6.90
CA GLN A 210 23.73 10.44 -7.36
C GLN A 210 23.38 9.00 -6.95
N ARG A 211 22.57 8.82 -5.90
CA ARG A 211 22.17 7.52 -5.39
C ARG A 211 20.80 7.05 -5.92
N ASN A 212 20.10 7.86 -6.71
CA ASN A 212 18.76 7.54 -7.22
C ASN A 212 18.59 7.74 -8.73
N VAL A 213 19.34 8.67 -9.34
CA VAL A 213 19.28 8.92 -10.78
C VAL A 213 19.94 7.77 -11.54
N ASP A 214 19.28 7.28 -12.57
CA ASP A 214 19.68 6.15 -13.42
C ASP A 214 19.83 4.81 -12.64
N ILE A 215 19.28 4.71 -11.43
CA ILE A 215 19.31 3.49 -10.62
C ILE A 215 17.95 2.79 -10.70
N GLY A 216 17.95 1.47 -10.94
CA GLY A 216 16.76 0.62 -10.99
C GLY A 216 15.76 1.10 -12.04
N VAL A 217 16.22 1.39 -13.24
CA VAL A 217 15.37 1.87 -14.35
C VAL A 217 14.40 0.78 -14.79
N VAL A 218 13.15 1.17 -14.97
CA VAL A 218 12.08 0.32 -15.51
C VAL A 218 11.53 0.98 -16.76
N SER A 219 11.63 0.28 -17.88
CA SER A 219 11.12 0.76 -19.17
C SER A 219 9.60 0.55 -19.29
N GLU A 220 8.98 1.19 -20.28
CA GLU A 220 7.54 1.01 -20.56
C GLU A 220 7.22 -0.45 -20.94
N ASP A 221 8.11 -1.15 -21.66
CA ASP A 221 7.94 -2.57 -21.99
C ASP A 221 7.98 -3.47 -20.74
N ASP A 222 8.81 -3.13 -19.77
CA ASP A 222 8.93 -3.89 -18.52
C ASP A 222 7.68 -3.77 -17.64
N ILE A 223 6.93 -2.67 -17.73
CA ILE A 223 5.67 -2.47 -17.01
C ILE A 223 4.70 -3.62 -17.30
N GLN A 224 4.49 -3.94 -18.55
CA GLN A 224 3.59 -5.02 -18.95
C GLN A 224 4.16 -6.40 -18.63
N LYS A 225 5.45 -6.59 -18.87
CA LYS A 225 6.15 -7.86 -18.65
C LYS A 225 6.09 -8.31 -17.18
N TYR A 226 6.29 -7.40 -16.24
CA TYR A 226 6.31 -7.71 -14.81
C TYR A 226 4.98 -7.40 -14.09
N GLY A 227 4.01 -6.79 -14.77
CA GLY A 227 2.71 -6.45 -14.21
C GLY A 227 2.78 -5.37 -13.13
N PHE A 228 3.63 -4.37 -13.33
CA PHE A 228 3.75 -3.24 -12.42
C PHE A 228 2.46 -2.43 -12.31
N SER A 229 2.30 -1.72 -11.23
CA SER A 229 1.17 -0.82 -10.97
C SER A 229 1.60 0.36 -10.07
N GLY A 230 0.73 1.37 -9.97
CA GLY A 230 0.96 2.51 -9.09
C GLY A 230 2.15 3.37 -9.50
N VAL A 231 2.92 3.80 -8.51
CA VAL A 231 4.09 4.67 -8.70
C VAL A 231 5.15 4.06 -9.62
N MET A 232 5.29 2.73 -9.62
CA MET A 232 6.23 2.04 -10.52
C MET A 232 5.89 2.27 -11.99
N VAL A 233 4.61 2.34 -12.33
CA VAL A 233 4.12 2.63 -13.69
C VAL A 233 4.22 4.12 -14.00
N ARG A 234 3.78 4.96 -13.06
CA ARG A 234 3.78 6.43 -13.26
C ARG A 234 5.20 6.99 -13.36
N GLY A 235 6.15 6.44 -12.61
CA GLY A 235 7.56 6.80 -12.73
C GLY A 235 8.17 6.55 -14.10
N SER A 236 7.66 5.57 -14.85
CA SER A 236 8.13 5.18 -16.18
C SER A 236 7.36 5.83 -17.34
N GLY A 237 6.56 6.85 -17.09
CA GLY A 237 5.95 7.67 -18.15
C GLY A 237 4.48 7.39 -18.46
N LEU A 238 3.86 6.38 -17.85
CA LEU A 238 2.47 6.02 -18.11
C LEU A 238 1.52 6.59 -17.05
N ALA A 239 0.58 7.46 -17.46
CA ALA A 239 -0.41 8.07 -16.58
C ALA A 239 -1.56 7.10 -16.24
N TRP A 240 -1.25 5.99 -15.56
CA TRP A 240 -2.23 5.00 -15.15
C TRP A 240 -2.55 5.14 -13.65
N ASP A 241 -3.82 5.40 -13.35
CA ASP A 241 -4.34 5.51 -11.99
C ASP A 241 -5.80 5.05 -11.96
N LEU A 242 -6.12 4.06 -11.13
CA LEU A 242 -7.46 3.50 -11.05
C LEU A 242 -8.50 4.51 -10.57
N ARG A 243 -8.10 5.51 -9.79
CA ARG A 243 -8.99 6.60 -9.35
C ARG A 243 -9.53 7.44 -10.53
N ARG A 244 -8.81 7.45 -11.66
CA ARG A 244 -9.20 8.11 -12.92
C ARG A 244 -9.67 7.13 -13.98
N ALA A 245 -8.97 6.01 -14.18
CA ALA A 245 -9.26 5.05 -15.23
C ALA A 245 -10.52 4.22 -14.96
N GLN A 246 -10.75 3.86 -13.70
CA GLN A 246 -11.92 3.12 -13.23
C GLN A 246 -12.40 3.66 -11.88
N PRO A 247 -12.99 4.87 -11.85
CA PRO A 247 -13.37 5.51 -10.61
C PRO A 247 -14.26 4.62 -9.75
N TYR A 248 -13.92 4.54 -8.49
CA TYR A 248 -14.71 3.89 -7.46
C TYR A 248 -15.08 4.93 -6.40
N GLU A 249 -16.10 4.64 -5.59
CA GLU A 249 -16.69 5.63 -4.69
C GLU A 249 -17.04 6.93 -5.43
N CYS A 250 -16.64 8.06 -4.88
CA CYS A 250 -16.88 9.38 -5.47
C CYS A 250 -15.61 10.05 -6.02
N TYR A 251 -14.54 9.29 -6.38
CA TYR A 251 -13.29 9.87 -6.91
C TYR A 251 -13.48 10.69 -8.18
N ASN A 252 -14.50 10.41 -8.98
CA ASN A 252 -14.85 11.19 -10.17
C ASN A 252 -15.29 12.63 -9.87
N GLU A 253 -15.59 12.95 -8.60
CA GLU A 253 -16.02 14.27 -8.16
C GLU A 253 -14.87 15.15 -7.64
N PHE A 254 -13.68 14.59 -7.54
CA PHE A 254 -12.50 15.30 -7.03
C PHE A 254 -11.61 15.78 -8.16
N ASP A 255 -11.07 16.97 -7.96
CA ASP A 255 -10.08 17.53 -8.87
C ASP A 255 -8.68 17.25 -8.34
N PHE A 256 -7.89 16.49 -9.13
CA PHE A 256 -6.50 16.15 -8.84
C PHE A 256 -5.79 15.75 -10.13
N GLU A 257 -4.47 15.87 -10.14
CA GLU A 257 -3.63 15.46 -11.25
C GLU A 257 -2.96 14.11 -10.94
N VAL A 258 -2.65 13.34 -11.99
CA VAL A 258 -1.87 12.11 -11.89
C VAL A 258 -0.44 12.46 -12.24
N PRO A 259 0.49 12.50 -11.27
CA PRO A 259 1.88 12.83 -11.55
C PRO A 259 2.56 11.68 -12.31
N VAL A 260 3.42 12.05 -13.27
CA VAL A 260 4.10 11.12 -14.16
C VAL A 260 5.58 11.50 -14.24
N GLY A 261 6.47 10.51 -14.10
CA GLY A 261 7.90 10.64 -14.37
C GLY A 261 8.23 10.40 -15.85
N ASN A 262 9.50 10.44 -16.20
CA ASN A 262 9.96 10.25 -17.58
C ASN A 262 11.06 9.18 -17.70
N ASN A 263 11.92 9.04 -16.70
CA ASN A 263 13.13 8.20 -16.79
C ASN A 263 12.92 6.80 -16.22
N GLY A 264 11.89 6.57 -15.42
CA GLY A 264 11.60 5.27 -14.82
C GLY A 264 12.62 4.83 -13.76
N ASP A 265 13.39 5.74 -13.18
CA ASP A 265 14.41 5.46 -12.17
C ASP A 265 13.90 5.69 -10.73
N CYS A 266 14.73 5.43 -9.74
CA CYS A 266 14.42 5.65 -8.34
C CYS A 266 14.11 7.12 -8.03
N TYR A 267 14.76 8.05 -8.74
CA TYR A 267 14.59 9.48 -8.51
C TYR A 267 13.23 9.97 -9.03
N ASP A 268 12.82 9.57 -10.22
CA ASP A 268 11.50 9.91 -10.76
C ASP A 268 10.37 9.34 -9.89
N ARG A 269 10.52 8.11 -9.41
CA ARG A 269 9.55 7.51 -8.48
C ARG A 269 9.46 8.28 -7.15
N TYR A 270 10.59 8.80 -6.65
CA TYR A 270 10.59 9.69 -5.49
C TYR A 270 9.81 10.99 -5.79
N LEU A 271 10.06 11.64 -6.93
CA LEU A 271 9.35 12.86 -7.32
C LEU A 271 7.84 12.64 -7.48
N VAL A 272 7.44 11.52 -8.08
CA VAL A 272 6.02 11.11 -8.20
C VAL A 272 5.38 10.99 -6.82
N ARG A 273 6.03 10.34 -5.84
CA ARG A 273 5.49 10.23 -4.47
C ARG A 273 5.36 11.57 -3.76
N MET A 274 6.33 12.46 -3.95
CA MET A 274 6.27 13.83 -3.39
C MET A 274 5.07 14.57 -3.96
N GLU A 275 4.81 14.48 -5.25
CA GLU A 275 3.66 15.11 -5.88
C GLU A 275 2.34 14.43 -5.51
N GLU A 276 2.30 13.10 -5.41
CA GLU A 276 1.10 12.38 -4.94
C GLU A 276 0.68 12.81 -3.53
N MET A 277 1.62 13.11 -2.63
CA MET A 277 1.27 13.66 -1.32
C MET A 277 0.60 15.05 -1.43
N ARG A 278 1.06 15.91 -2.34
CA ARG A 278 0.42 17.22 -2.59
C ARG A 278 -0.99 17.04 -3.12
N GLN A 279 -1.17 16.15 -4.08
CA GLN A 279 -2.48 15.84 -4.66
C GLN A 279 -3.42 15.20 -3.63
N SER A 280 -2.92 14.31 -2.78
CA SER A 280 -3.71 13.71 -1.69
C SER A 280 -4.20 14.75 -0.69
N VAL A 281 -3.36 15.73 -0.32
CA VAL A 281 -3.79 16.86 0.53
C VAL A 281 -4.88 17.70 -0.16
N ALA A 282 -4.79 17.92 -1.46
CA ALA A 282 -5.83 18.63 -2.22
C ALA A 282 -7.16 17.85 -2.19
N ILE A 283 -7.13 16.52 -2.36
CA ILE A 283 -8.32 15.67 -2.26
C ILE A 283 -8.89 15.69 -0.83
N ILE A 284 -8.04 15.57 0.20
CA ILE A 284 -8.45 15.62 1.62
C ILE A 284 -9.24 16.90 1.91
N ARG A 285 -8.75 18.07 1.48
CA ARG A 285 -9.43 19.35 1.70
C ARG A 285 -10.76 19.42 0.96
N GLN A 286 -10.83 18.98 -0.30
CA GLN A 286 -12.08 18.90 -1.05
C GLN A 286 -13.08 17.93 -0.37
N ALA A 287 -12.60 16.79 0.18
CA ALA A 287 -13.45 15.85 0.89
C ALA A 287 -14.04 16.46 2.17
N ILE A 288 -13.24 17.20 2.93
CA ILE A 288 -13.70 17.91 4.14
C ILE A 288 -14.74 18.97 3.78
N GLU A 289 -14.49 19.76 2.73
CA GLU A 289 -15.45 20.75 2.25
C GLU A 289 -16.80 20.10 1.94
N LYS A 290 -16.81 19.00 1.16
CA LYS A 290 -18.02 18.27 0.82
C LYS A 290 -18.70 17.67 2.06
N LEU A 291 -17.94 17.08 2.99
CA LEU A 291 -18.45 16.49 4.24
C LEU A 291 -19.13 17.50 5.17
N ASN A 292 -18.72 18.77 5.12
CA ASN A 292 -19.35 19.82 5.90
C ASN A 292 -20.76 20.17 5.39
N PHE A 293 -21.08 19.88 4.13
CA PHE A 293 -22.40 20.10 3.54
C PHE A 293 -23.23 18.84 3.39
N GLU A 294 -22.62 17.66 3.51
CA GLU A 294 -23.29 16.37 3.34
C GLU A 294 -23.68 15.78 4.69
N ASP A 295 -24.94 15.92 5.07
CA ASP A 295 -25.51 15.21 6.24
C ASP A 295 -26.18 13.92 5.77
N GLY A 296 -26.02 12.83 6.54
CA GLY A 296 -26.67 11.56 6.18
C GLY A 296 -26.16 10.36 6.98
N PRO A 297 -26.70 9.19 6.70
CA PRO A 297 -26.24 7.96 7.33
C PRO A 297 -24.83 7.61 6.81
N VAL A 298 -24.07 6.92 7.67
CA VAL A 298 -22.73 6.40 7.34
C VAL A 298 -22.71 4.89 7.08
N LEU A 299 -23.87 4.25 7.23
CA LEU A 299 -24.11 2.84 6.94
C LEU A 299 -25.35 2.68 6.08
N ALA A 300 -25.29 1.80 5.11
CA ALA A 300 -26.43 1.40 4.29
C ALA A 300 -27.51 0.72 5.15
N GLN A 301 -28.73 0.75 4.66
CA GLN A 301 -29.84 -0.01 5.27
C GLN A 301 -29.88 -1.42 4.66
N GLY A 302 -30.00 -2.44 5.49
CA GLY A 302 -30.13 -3.81 5.00
C GLY A 302 -29.48 -4.86 5.89
N LYS A 303 -29.41 -6.09 5.37
CA LYS A 303 -28.95 -7.25 6.14
C LYS A 303 -27.44 -7.25 6.44
N LEU A 304 -26.65 -6.47 5.70
CA LEU A 304 -25.20 -6.37 5.88
C LEU A 304 -24.80 -5.52 7.07
N CYS A 305 -25.65 -4.56 7.43
CA CYS A 305 -25.35 -3.55 8.44
C CYS A 305 -26.10 -3.79 9.72
N PRO A 306 -25.51 -3.44 10.89
CA PRO A 306 -26.21 -3.55 12.16
C PRO A 306 -27.37 -2.55 12.23
N PRO A 307 -28.50 -2.92 12.88
CA PRO A 307 -29.59 -2.01 13.13
C PRO A 307 -29.16 -0.93 14.13
N ARG A 308 -29.87 0.19 14.13
CA ARG A 308 -29.61 1.28 15.09
C ARG A 308 -29.84 0.82 16.53
N ARG A 309 -29.03 1.31 17.45
CA ARG A 309 -29.14 0.93 18.89
C ARG A 309 -30.53 1.19 19.47
N VAL A 310 -31.22 2.24 19.03
CA VAL A 310 -32.58 2.55 19.46
C VAL A 310 -33.57 1.51 18.96
N GLU A 311 -33.44 1.08 17.71
CA GLU A 311 -34.29 0.06 17.08
C GLU A 311 -34.17 -1.29 17.79
N MET A 312 -32.95 -1.70 18.19
CA MET A 312 -32.72 -2.94 18.94
C MET A 312 -33.45 -2.96 20.30
N LYS A 313 -33.74 -1.79 20.89
CA LYS A 313 -34.48 -1.68 22.16
C LYS A 313 -35.98 -1.70 21.99
N GLN A 314 -36.50 -1.50 20.77
CA GLN A 314 -37.91 -1.33 20.50
C GLN A 314 -38.47 -2.44 19.58
N SER A 315 -37.64 -3.11 18.77
CA SER A 315 -38.03 -4.17 17.85
C SER A 315 -37.30 -5.46 18.15
N MET A 316 -38.06 -6.54 18.29
CA MET A 316 -37.49 -7.88 18.46
C MET A 316 -36.73 -8.34 17.20
N GLU A 317 -37.24 -7.99 16.02
CA GLU A 317 -36.60 -8.30 14.74
C GLU A 317 -35.23 -7.63 14.61
N ALA A 318 -35.12 -6.37 15.02
CA ALA A 318 -33.83 -5.65 15.04
C ALA A 318 -32.83 -6.28 16.02
N LEU A 319 -33.29 -6.72 17.18
CA LEU A 319 -32.45 -7.42 18.15
C LEU A 319 -31.96 -8.75 17.62
N ILE A 320 -32.84 -9.56 16.99
CA ILE A 320 -32.51 -10.84 16.38
C ILE A 320 -31.52 -10.63 15.21
N HIS A 321 -31.75 -9.61 14.39
CA HIS A 321 -30.86 -9.27 13.28
C HIS A 321 -29.46 -8.93 13.79
N HIS A 322 -29.35 -8.09 14.80
CA HIS A 322 -28.08 -7.75 15.43
C HIS A 322 -27.37 -9.00 15.98
N PHE A 323 -28.08 -9.84 16.71
CA PHE A 323 -27.52 -11.06 17.27
C PHE A 323 -26.98 -12.00 16.19
N LYS A 324 -27.78 -12.25 15.13
CA LYS A 324 -27.36 -13.11 14.02
C LYS A 324 -26.21 -12.55 13.21
N LEU A 325 -26.16 -11.23 13.01
CA LEU A 325 -25.09 -10.58 12.26
C LEU A 325 -23.72 -10.82 12.91
N TYR A 326 -23.63 -10.81 14.23
CA TYR A 326 -22.38 -10.98 14.96
C TYR A 326 -22.07 -12.43 15.37
N THR A 327 -23.04 -13.32 15.34
CA THR A 327 -22.85 -14.75 15.65
C THR A 327 -22.71 -15.60 14.40
N GLU A 328 -23.66 -15.52 13.47
CA GLU A 328 -23.72 -16.28 12.22
C GLU A 328 -23.04 -15.52 11.06
N GLY A 329 -23.12 -14.20 11.05
CA GLY A 329 -22.75 -13.37 9.93
C GLY A 329 -23.86 -13.24 8.88
N PHE A 330 -23.57 -12.48 7.82
CA PHE A 330 -24.48 -12.34 6.68
C PHE A 330 -24.09 -13.31 5.55
N HIS A 331 -25.06 -13.67 4.72
CA HIS A 331 -24.85 -14.48 3.54
C HIS A 331 -24.60 -13.57 2.32
N VAL A 332 -23.64 -13.93 1.49
CA VAL A 332 -23.38 -13.26 0.22
C VAL A 332 -23.89 -14.15 -0.91
N PRO A 333 -24.59 -13.61 -1.92
CA PRO A 333 -25.08 -14.39 -3.05
C PRO A 333 -23.93 -15.17 -3.73
N GLU A 334 -24.27 -16.31 -4.33
CA GLU A 334 -23.36 -17.07 -5.17
C GLU A 334 -22.87 -16.23 -6.34
N GLY A 335 -21.56 -16.24 -6.57
CA GLY A 335 -20.92 -15.48 -7.64
C GLY A 335 -19.46 -15.21 -7.39
N GLU A 336 -18.84 -14.54 -8.33
CA GLU A 336 -17.45 -14.14 -8.26
C GLU A 336 -17.28 -12.67 -8.64
N VAL A 337 -16.30 -12.01 -8.06
CA VAL A 337 -15.99 -10.61 -8.32
C VAL A 337 -14.52 -10.33 -8.14
N TYR A 338 -13.98 -9.46 -8.98
CA TYR A 338 -12.71 -8.78 -8.73
C TYR A 338 -12.96 -7.32 -8.41
N ALA A 339 -12.46 -6.87 -7.27
CA ALA A 339 -12.50 -5.48 -6.87
C ALA A 339 -11.08 -5.00 -6.59
N SER A 340 -10.71 -3.88 -7.16
CA SER A 340 -9.40 -3.27 -6.97
C SER A 340 -9.53 -1.81 -6.57
N VAL A 341 -8.53 -1.35 -5.85
CA VAL A 341 -8.35 0.05 -5.43
C VAL A 341 -6.93 0.50 -5.76
N GLU A 342 -6.77 1.79 -5.99
CA GLU A 342 -5.44 2.40 -6.08
C GLU A 342 -4.88 2.60 -4.67
N ALA A 343 -4.21 1.58 -4.15
CA ALA A 343 -3.48 1.69 -2.90
C ALA A 343 -2.18 2.50 -3.10
N PRO A 344 -1.55 3.03 -2.05
CA PRO A 344 -0.33 3.83 -2.18
C PRO A 344 0.81 3.11 -2.89
N LYS A 345 0.89 1.79 -2.76
CA LYS A 345 1.91 0.93 -3.38
C LYS A 345 1.57 0.52 -4.81
N GLY A 346 0.32 0.71 -5.21
CA GLY A 346 -0.19 0.33 -6.52
C GLY A 346 -1.57 -0.29 -6.44
N GLU A 347 -1.98 -0.97 -7.51
CA GLU A 347 -3.26 -1.66 -7.56
C GLU A 347 -3.30 -2.80 -6.53
N PHE A 348 -4.11 -2.63 -5.50
CA PHE A 348 -4.47 -3.70 -4.58
C PHE A 348 -5.83 -4.27 -4.97
N GLY A 349 -5.89 -5.58 -5.18
CA GLY A 349 -7.08 -6.24 -5.67
C GLY A 349 -7.48 -7.47 -4.86
N VAL A 350 -8.79 -7.68 -4.77
CA VAL A 350 -9.39 -8.84 -4.12
C VAL A 350 -10.29 -9.57 -5.12
N TYR A 351 -9.95 -10.81 -5.41
CA TYR A 351 -10.82 -11.72 -6.14
C TYR A 351 -11.55 -12.60 -5.13
N LEU A 352 -12.85 -12.47 -5.09
CA LEU A 352 -13.74 -13.11 -4.12
C LEU A 352 -14.71 -14.04 -4.85
N VAL A 353 -14.78 -15.30 -4.40
CA VAL A 353 -15.76 -16.29 -4.82
C VAL A 353 -16.66 -16.62 -3.64
N SER A 354 -17.96 -16.53 -3.84
CA SER A 354 -19.00 -16.89 -2.87
C SER A 354 -19.83 -18.06 -3.38
N ASP A 355 -20.15 -19.00 -2.49
CA ASP A 355 -21.03 -20.15 -2.73
C ASP A 355 -22.44 -19.96 -2.13
N GLY A 356 -22.82 -18.73 -1.79
CA GLY A 356 -24.11 -18.42 -1.15
C GLY A 356 -24.10 -18.56 0.37
N THR A 357 -22.98 -18.96 0.98
CA THR A 357 -22.87 -19.11 2.44
C THR A 357 -22.45 -17.82 3.15
N ASN A 358 -22.29 -17.91 4.47
CA ASN A 358 -21.80 -16.80 5.32
C ASN A 358 -20.27 -16.69 5.36
N LYS A 359 -19.56 -17.49 4.56
CA LYS A 359 -18.11 -17.55 4.45
C LYS A 359 -17.70 -17.50 2.98
N PRO A 360 -16.57 -16.89 2.65
CA PRO A 360 -16.07 -16.95 1.28
C PRO A 360 -15.63 -18.37 0.94
N TYR A 361 -15.97 -18.83 -0.27
CA TYR A 361 -15.46 -20.08 -0.81
C TYR A 361 -13.97 -19.95 -1.17
N ARG A 362 -13.59 -18.84 -1.80
CA ARG A 362 -12.19 -18.53 -2.13
C ARG A 362 -11.94 -17.04 -2.07
N VAL A 363 -10.81 -16.67 -1.49
CA VAL A 363 -10.27 -15.31 -1.52
C VAL A 363 -8.88 -15.35 -2.13
N LYS A 364 -8.65 -14.55 -3.17
CA LYS A 364 -7.33 -14.34 -3.75
C LYS A 364 -6.97 -12.86 -3.67
N ILE A 365 -5.79 -12.58 -3.14
CA ILE A 365 -5.29 -11.22 -2.95
C ILE A 365 -4.24 -10.93 -4.01
N ARG A 366 -4.44 -9.86 -4.78
CA ARG A 366 -3.41 -9.28 -5.63
C ARG A 366 -2.72 -8.18 -4.85
N ALA A 367 -1.51 -8.48 -4.40
CA ALA A 367 -0.64 -7.53 -3.74
C ALA A 367 0.31 -6.89 -4.77
N PRO A 368 0.36 -5.56 -4.90
CA PRO A 368 1.24 -4.90 -5.86
C PRO A 368 2.72 -5.21 -5.59
N GLY A 369 3.14 -5.19 -4.33
CA GLY A 369 4.53 -5.47 -3.93
C GLY A 369 5.04 -6.85 -4.34
N TYR A 370 4.16 -7.86 -4.43
CA TYR A 370 4.53 -9.20 -4.87
C TYR A 370 5.00 -9.23 -6.33
N LEU A 371 4.30 -8.49 -7.19
CA LEU A 371 4.67 -8.37 -8.61
C LEU A 371 5.89 -7.47 -8.80
N HIS A 372 5.98 -6.39 -8.03
CA HIS A 372 7.14 -5.49 -8.08
C HIS A 372 8.43 -6.23 -7.69
N LEU A 373 8.39 -7.04 -6.63
CA LEU A 373 9.57 -7.78 -6.15
C LEU A 373 10.07 -8.83 -7.17
N GLN A 374 9.21 -9.33 -8.03
CA GLN A 374 9.60 -10.26 -9.10
C GLN A 374 10.64 -9.64 -10.06
N ALA A 375 10.60 -8.31 -10.23
CA ALA A 375 11.52 -7.60 -11.11
C ALA A 375 12.86 -7.23 -10.43
N MET A 376 13.07 -7.65 -9.17
CA MET A 376 14.26 -7.27 -8.40
C MET A 376 15.57 -7.65 -9.11
N ASP A 377 15.64 -8.83 -9.72
CA ASP A 377 16.80 -9.28 -10.48
C ASP A 377 17.09 -8.35 -11.67
N HIS A 378 16.06 -8.02 -12.44
CA HIS A 378 16.16 -7.11 -13.58
C HIS A 378 16.61 -5.70 -13.19
N MET A 379 16.10 -5.18 -12.08
CA MET A 379 16.41 -3.84 -11.61
C MET A 379 17.78 -3.73 -10.93
N ALA A 380 18.26 -4.83 -10.32
CA ALA A 380 19.52 -4.83 -9.54
C ALA A 380 20.74 -5.26 -10.36
N SER A 381 20.56 -6.07 -11.42
CA SER A 381 21.66 -6.56 -12.25
C SER A 381 22.44 -5.41 -12.90
N GLY A 382 23.76 -5.44 -12.78
CA GLY A 382 24.67 -4.42 -13.30
C GLY A 382 24.86 -3.20 -12.37
N HIS A 383 24.10 -3.09 -11.28
CA HIS A 383 24.25 -2.06 -10.27
C HIS A 383 25.16 -2.49 -9.11
N GLN A 384 25.57 -1.56 -8.29
CA GLN A 384 26.38 -1.84 -7.11
C GLN A 384 25.54 -2.42 -5.96
N LEU A 385 26.18 -3.21 -5.10
CA LEU A 385 25.54 -3.72 -3.87
C LEU A 385 24.83 -2.63 -3.07
N ALA A 386 25.42 -1.44 -2.99
CA ALA A 386 24.83 -0.30 -2.29
C ALA A 386 23.51 0.17 -2.92
N ASP A 387 23.32 0.00 -4.22
CA ASP A 387 22.12 0.43 -4.95
C ASP A 387 20.94 -0.53 -4.73
N VAL A 388 21.21 -1.77 -4.33
CA VAL A 388 20.17 -2.75 -3.97
C VAL A 388 19.25 -2.21 -2.88
N ALA A 389 19.79 -1.54 -1.87
CA ALA A 389 18.99 -0.92 -0.80
C ALA A 389 18.07 0.18 -1.35
N ALA A 390 18.57 1.05 -2.23
CA ALA A 390 17.78 2.10 -2.87
C ALA A 390 16.67 1.52 -3.77
N ILE A 391 16.96 0.42 -4.49
CA ILE A 391 15.97 -0.28 -5.33
C ILE A 391 14.87 -0.91 -4.49
N ILE A 392 15.18 -1.58 -3.38
CA ILE A 392 14.17 -2.12 -2.45
C ILE A 392 13.31 -0.98 -1.90
N GLY A 393 13.91 0.11 -1.46
CA GLY A 393 13.22 1.28 -0.92
C GLY A 393 12.26 1.90 -1.93
N THR A 394 12.67 2.03 -3.19
CA THR A 394 11.82 2.61 -4.24
C THR A 394 10.63 1.74 -4.63
N MET A 395 10.72 0.41 -4.50
CA MET A 395 9.61 -0.51 -4.78
C MET A 395 8.49 -0.44 -3.75
N ASP A 396 8.73 0.17 -2.59
CA ASP A 396 7.75 0.34 -1.50
C ASP A 396 7.10 -0.99 -1.07
N VAL A 397 7.91 -1.99 -0.79
CA VAL A 397 7.44 -3.33 -0.45
C VAL A 397 7.08 -3.45 1.03
N VAL A 398 5.95 -4.11 1.31
CA VAL A 398 5.53 -4.52 2.65
C VAL A 398 5.24 -6.02 2.64
N PHE A 399 5.96 -6.76 3.46
CA PHE A 399 5.91 -8.22 3.43
C PHE A 399 4.62 -8.81 4.00
N GLY A 400 3.85 -8.03 4.73
CA GLY A 400 2.51 -8.43 5.17
C GLY A 400 1.57 -8.73 4.00
N GLU A 401 1.62 -7.96 2.91
CA GLU A 401 0.84 -8.20 1.70
C GLU A 401 1.52 -9.14 0.71
N ILE A 402 2.84 -9.17 0.68
CA ILE A 402 3.61 -10.04 -0.22
C ILE A 402 3.46 -11.49 0.20
N ASP A 403 3.71 -11.80 1.46
CA ASP A 403 3.70 -13.16 2.00
C ASP A 403 2.28 -13.67 2.35
N ARG A 404 1.34 -12.77 2.71
CA ARG A 404 -0.07 -13.00 3.04
C ARG A 404 -0.33 -13.95 4.20
#